data_982e3f63d3a0d25d32911cab2b00a486
#
_entry.id   982e3f63d3a0d25d32911cab2b00a486
#
_cell.length_a   1.000
_cell.length_b   1.000
_cell.length_c   1.000
_cell.angle_alpha   90.00
_cell.angle_beta   90.00
_cell.angle_gamma   90.00
#
_symmetry.space_group_name_H-M   'P 1'
#
loop_
_entity.id
_entity.type
_entity.pdbx_description
1 polymer ?
#
loop_
_entity_poly.entity_id
_entity_poly.type
_entity_poly.pdbx_seq_one_letter_code
_entity_poly.pdbx_strand_id
1 'polypeptide(L)'
;MLFRTIKTIVADFQSCMENDPAARGFWGAMEVIFTYAGFHATLMHRLAHFLHTKLRIPFLPRVISQFSRFMTGIEIHPGAQIGKGFFIDHGMGVVIGETTIVGDGCVLFQGVTLGGTGKETGKRHPTLGNNVMVSAGAKVLGNITIGDNVKIGAQSVVLKDVPPDSTVVGVPGRVVIHKGKKVTKGVDLDQVNLPDPIMERLEALQKEIDALPCEFEKHLKAEQDKLVGAACCNSGDGRE
;
A
#
# COMPACT_ATOMS: atom_id res chain seq x y z
N MET A 1 4.11 30.94 -11.24
CA MET A 1 4.89 29.73 -10.99
C MET A 1 5.33 29.66 -9.53
N LEU A 2 6.02 30.65 -9.01
CA LEU A 2 6.47 30.72 -7.61
C LEU A 2 5.32 30.56 -6.61
N PHE A 3 4.18 31.22 -6.82
CA PHE A 3 2.98 31.10 -5.99
C PHE A 3 2.42 29.65 -5.89
N ARG A 4 2.54 28.87 -6.97
CA ARG A 4 2.09 27.46 -6.98
C ARG A 4 3.02 26.60 -6.13
N THR A 5 4.32 26.81 -6.22
CA THR A 5 5.31 26.09 -5.41
C THR A 5 5.17 26.41 -3.92
N ILE A 6 4.96 27.68 -3.56
CA ILE A 6 4.72 28.08 -2.16
C ILE A 6 3.45 27.40 -1.61
N LYS A 7 2.35 27.41 -2.37
CA LYS A 7 1.10 26.73 -1.96
C LYS A 7 1.30 25.23 -1.75
N THR A 8 2.14 24.59 -2.57
CA THR A 8 2.46 23.16 -2.43
C THR A 8 3.25 22.91 -1.15
N ILE A 9 4.28 23.72 -0.87
CA ILE A 9 5.09 23.60 0.37
C ILE A 9 4.22 23.83 1.62
N VAL A 10 3.31 24.80 1.58
CA VAL A 10 2.37 25.04 2.68
C VAL A 10 1.45 23.84 2.87
N ALA A 11 0.96 23.22 1.79
CA ALA A 11 0.14 22.02 1.89
C ALA A 11 0.94 20.81 2.45
N ASP A 12 2.21 20.65 2.07
CA ASP A 12 3.09 19.61 2.61
C ASP A 12 3.32 19.83 4.12
N PHE A 13 3.55 21.05 4.55
CA PHE A 13 3.66 21.42 5.97
C PHE A 13 2.35 21.11 6.74
N GLN A 14 1.20 21.53 6.18
CA GLN A 14 -0.10 21.25 6.78
C GLN A 14 -0.36 19.75 6.92
N SER A 15 0.02 18.97 5.92
CA SER A 15 -0.08 17.50 5.97
C SER A 15 0.74 16.90 7.12
N CYS A 16 1.94 17.43 7.41
CA CYS A 16 2.70 17.00 8.59
C CYS A 16 1.94 17.31 9.89
N MET A 17 1.38 18.52 10.01
CA MET A 17 0.63 18.94 11.20
C MET A 17 -0.68 18.16 11.42
N GLU A 18 -1.32 17.70 10.34
CA GLU A 18 -2.61 17.00 10.39
C GLU A 18 -2.44 15.49 10.65
N ASN A 19 -1.39 14.89 10.08
CA ASN A 19 -1.22 13.43 10.12
C ASN A 19 -0.32 12.95 11.27
N ASP A 20 0.50 13.84 11.86
CA ASP A 20 1.30 13.48 13.03
C ASP A 20 0.64 14.00 14.33
N PRO A 21 0.18 13.10 15.23
CA PRO A 21 -0.39 13.50 16.51
C PRO A 21 0.57 14.28 17.42
N ALA A 22 1.90 14.17 17.23
CA ALA A 22 2.91 14.88 17.98
C ALA A 22 3.06 16.34 17.52
N ALA A 23 2.77 16.64 16.25
CA ALA A 23 2.91 17.96 15.64
C ALA A 23 1.76 18.90 16.03
N ARG A 24 1.72 19.37 17.29
CA ARG A 24 0.61 20.20 17.79
C ARG A 24 1.05 21.60 18.20
N GLY A 25 0.23 22.59 17.83
CA GLY A 25 0.43 23.99 18.25
C GLY A 25 1.73 24.58 17.71
N PHE A 26 2.16 25.68 18.37
CA PHE A 26 3.35 26.43 17.94
C PHE A 26 4.63 25.58 18.01
N TRP A 27 4.85 24.84 19.06
CA TRP A 27 6.06 24.02 19.25
C TRP A 27 6.11 22.85 18.25
N GLY A 28 4.99 22.17 17.99
CA GLY A 28 4.93 21.14 16.95
C GLY A 28 5.24 21.71 15.56
N ALA A 29 4.77 22.91 15.25
CA ALA A 29 5.13 23.59 13.99
C ALA A 29 6.64 23.85 13.88
N MET A 30 7.29 24.26 14.99
CA MET A 30 8.74 24.44 15.05
C MET A 30 9.48 23.11 14.88
N GLU A 31 8.99 22.03 15.50
CA GLU A 31 9.56 20.68 15.33
C GLU A 31 9.49 20.23 13.87
N VAL A 32 8.35 20.37 13.20
CA VAL A 32 8.22 20.03 11.76
C VAL A 32 9.24 20.80 10.92
N ILE A 33 9.40 22.10 11.16
CA ILE A 33 10.33 22.95 10.38
C ILE A 33 11.79 22.53 10.60
N PHE A 34 12.19 22.21 11.82
CA PHE A 34 13.61 22.02 12.16
C PHE A 34 14.05 20.56 12.26
N THR A 35 13.13 19.60 12.48
CA THR A 35 13.54 18.22 12.81
C THR A 35 12.93 17.15 11.93
N TYR A 36 11.83 17.43 11.18
CA TYR A 36 11.16 16.38 10.38
C TYR A 36 11.93 16.08 9.10
N ALA A 37 12.60 14.93 9.11
CA ALA A 37 13.38 14.44 7.97
C ALA A 37 12.53 14.33 6.68
N GLY A 38 11.28 13.85 6.79
CA GLY A 38 10.34 13.74 5.67
C GLY A 38 10.00 15.09 5.03
N PHE A 39 9.75 16.13 5.86
CA PHE A 39 9.49 17.47 5.38
C PHE A 39 10.72 18.07 4.68
N HIS A 40 11.92 17.92 5.27
CA HIS A 40 13.17 18.40 4.66
C HIS A 40 13.44 17.70 3.32
N ALA A 41 13.28 16.37 3.25
CA ALA A 41 13.47 15.63 2.00
C ALA A 41 12.50 16.08 0.92
N THR A 42 11.23 16.30 1.27
CA THR A 42 10.21 16.81 0.34
C THR A 42 10.55 18.21 -0.15
N LEU A 43 10.99 19.12 0.73
CA LEU A 43 11.40 20.47 0.37
C LEU A 43 12.60 20.46 -0.59
N MET A 44 13.64 19.67 -0.29
CA MET A 44 14.81 19.50 -1.15
C MET A 44 14.43 18.89 -2.51
N HIS A 45 13.51 17.93 -2.51
CA HIS A 45 12.97 17.37 -3.75
C HIS A 45 12.23 18.42 -4.59
N ARG A 46 11.40 19.29 -4.00
CA ARG A 46 10.70 20.36 -4.75
C ARG A 46 11.69 21.24 -5.49
N LEU A 47 12.82 21.59 -4.85
CA LEU A 47 13.90 22.35 -5.47
C LEU A 47 14.58 21.54 -6.59
N ALA A 48 15.01 20.31 -6.30
CA ALA A 48 15.70 19.44 -7.26
C ALA A 48 14.81 19.15 -8.49
N HIS A 49 13.53 18.87 -8.28
CA HIS A 49 12.55 18.64 -9.34
C HIS A 49 12.36 19.87 -10.23
N PHE A 50 12.29 21.07 -9.65
CA PHE A 50 12.21 22.31 -10.40
C PHE A 50 13.43 22.53 -11.30
N LEU A 51 14.63 22.34 -10.75
CA LEU A 51 15.89 22.46 -11.51
C LEU A 51 15.97 21.41 -12.64
N HIS A 52 15.52 20.19 -12.35
CA HIS A 52 15.52 19.07 -13.31
C HIS A 52 14.53 19.28 -14.45
N THR A 53 13.26 19.60 -14.12
CA THR A 53 12.17 19.59 -15.10
C THR A 53 11.97 20.91 -15.82
N LYS A 54 12.20 22.03 -15.15
CA LYS A 54 11.94 23.37 -15.70
C LYS A 54 13.20 24.03 -16.27
N LEU A 55 14.28 23.99 -15.51
CA LEU A 55 15.55 24.58 -15.97
C LEU A 55 16.41 23.57 -16.72
N ARG A 56 16.07 22.27 -16.67
CA ARG A 56 16.79 21.16 -17.33
C ARG A 56 18.30 21.19 -17.05
N ILE A 57 18.66 21.56 -15.80
CA ILE A 57 20.04 21.62 -15.36
C ILE A 57 20.53 20.16 -15.21
N PRO A 58 21.59 19.74 -15.91
CA PRO A 58 22.16 18.42 -15.75
C PRO A 58 22.89 18.31 -14.40
N PHE A 59 23.01 17.09 -13.87
CA PHE A 59 23.83 16.71 -12.71
C PHE A 59 23.42 17.36 -11.38
N LEU A 60 23.31 18.69 -11.26
CA LEU A 60 23.04 19.41 -10.00
C LEU A 60 21.77 18.91 -9.26
N PRO A 61 20.63 18.68 -9.93
CA PRO A 61 19.45 18.12 -9.26
C PRO A 61 19.72 16.76 -8.58
N ARG A 62 20.57 15.94 -9.20
CA ARG A 62 20.94 14.63 -8.63
C ARG A 62 21.87 14.79 -7.42
N VAL A 63 22.79 15.76 -7.47
CA VAL A 63 23.64 16.10 -6.31
C VAL A 63 22.78 16.55 -5.13
N ILE A 64 21.80 17.44 -5.35
CA ILE A 64 20.86 17.87 -4.30
C ILE A 64 20.09 16.67 -3.73
N SER A 65 19.61 15.77 -4.59
CA SER A 65 18.91 14.55 -4.15
C SER A 65 19.79 13.65 -3.29
N GLN A 66 21.07 13.45 -3.65
CA GLN A 66 22.00 12.62 -2.87
C GLN A 66 22.40 13.30 -1.55
N PHE A 67 22.55 14.61 -1.54
CA PHE A 67 22.77 15.38 -0.31
C PHE A 67 21.56 15.27 0.63
N SER A 68 20.35 15.42 0.09
CA SER A 68 19.11 15.18 0.85
C SER A 68 19.07 13.79 1.46
N ARG A 69 19.41 12.75 0.68
CA ARG A 69 19.50 11.37 1.18
C ARG A 69 20.51 11.22 2.32
N PHE A 70 21.67 11.83 2.18
CA PHE A 70 22.70 11.82 3.23
C PHE A 70 22.18 12.42 4.54
N MET A 71 21.46 13.55 4.46
CA MET A 71 20.94 14.28 5.61
C MET A 71 19.73 13.63 6.26
N THR A 72 18.85 13.00 5.45
CA THR A 72 17.52 12.57 5.90
C THR A 72 17.31 11.05 5.89
N GLY A 73 18.20 10.31 5.23
CA GLY A 73 17.99 8.87 4.97
C GLY A 73 16.92 8.56 3.91
N ILE A 74 16.39 9.59 3.22
CA ILE A 74 15.30 9.49 2.24
C ILE A 74 15.83 9.80 0.84
N GLU A 75 15.66 8.87 -0.09
CA GLU A 75 16.02 9.09 -1.49
C GLU A 75 14.78 9.39 -2.34
N ILE A 76 14.73 10.58 -2.92
CA ILE A 76 13.72 10.94 -3.92
C ILE A 76 14.43 11.37 -5.20
N HIS A 77 14.19 10.66 -6.31
CA HIS A 77 14.78 11.03 -7.58
C HIS A 77 14.20 12.36 -8.09
N PRO A 78 15.02 13.29 -8.64
CA PRO A 78 14.54 14.59 -9.13
C PRO A 78 13.45 14.50 -10.21
N GLY A 79 13.42 13.40 -10.98
CA GLY A 79 12.40 13.15 -12.00
C GLY A 79 11.03 12.75 -11.45
N ALA A 80 10.95 12.27 -10.21
CA ALA A 80 9.68 11.86 -9.60
C ALA A 80 8.70 13.04 -9.55
N GLN A 81 7.42 12.76 -9.84
CA GLN A 81 6.34 13.74 -9.78
C GLN A 81 5.55 13.52 -8.50
N ILE A 82 5.53 14.49 -7.61
CA ILE A 82 4.86 14.39 -6.31
C ILE A 82 3.82 15.49 -6.18
N GLY A 83 2.58 15.12 -5.89
CA GLY A 83 1.45 16.00 -5.63
C GLY A 83 1.65 16.86 -4.38
N LYS A 84 0.65 17.61 -3.97
CA LYS A 84 0.65 18.46 -2.77
C LYS A 84 0.15 17.68 -1.54
N GLY A 85 0.48 18.16 -0.34
CA GLY A 85 0.08 17.51 0.90
C GLY A 85 0.75 16.15 1.09
N PHE A 86 1.97 16.01 0.61
CA PHE A 86 2.74 14.78 0.72
C PHE A 86 3.43 14.72 2.08
N PHE A 87 3.24 13.61 2.78
CA PHE A 87 3.82 13.38 4.11
C PHE A 87 4.66 12.10 4.13
N ILE A 88 5.87 12.19 4.65
CA ILE A 88 6.73 11.04 4.95
C ILE A 88 6.95 11.00 6.45
N ASP A 89 6.40 9.98 7.10
CA ASP A 89 6.57 9.75 8.52
C ASP A 89 7.80 8.89 8.80
N HIS A 90 8.63 9.30 9.76
CA HIS A 90 9.94 8.72 10.11
C HIS A 90 10.94 8.72 8.95
N GLY A 91 10.61 8.19 7.80
CA GLY A 91 11.24 8.33 6.50
C GLY A 91 12.53 7.54 6.25
N MET A 92 13.26 7.06 7.26
CA MET A 92 14.52 6.34 7.04
C MET A 92 14.35 5.18 6.06
N GLY A 93 15.19 5.14 5.01
CA GLY A 93 15.18 4.08 4.00
C GLY A 93 14.05 4.17 2.97
N VAL A 94 13.30 5.28 2.90
CA VAL A 94 12.36 5.53 1.81
C VAL A 94 13.13 5.75 0.52
N VAL A 95 12.67 5.09 -0.57
CA VAL A 95 13.23 5.26 -1.92
C VAL A 95 12.11 5.51 -2.92
N ILE A 96 12.15 6.64 -3.62
CA ILE A 96 11.20 7.02 -4.67
C ILE A 96 11.95 7.17 -5.99
N GLY A 97 11.65 6.26 -6.92
CA GLY A 97 12.34 6.16 -8.21
C GLY A 97 11.96 7.23 -9.22
N GLU A 98 12.75 7.35 -10.28
CA GLU A 98 12.75 8.42 -11.29
C GLU A 98 11.37 8.71 -11.91
N THR A 99 10.68 7.67 -12.38
CA THR A 99 9.42 7.82 -13.12
C THR A 99 8.19 7.60 -12.25
N THR A 100 8.36 7.65 -10.92
CA THR A 100 7.25 7.59 -9.96
C THR A 100 6.33 8.80 -10.12
N ILE A 101 5.02 8.55 -10.03
CA ILE A 101 4.00 9.59 -9.92
C ILE A 101 3.25 9.35 -8.62
N VAL A 102 3.13 10.38 -7.79
CA VAL A 102 2.38 10.35 -6.53
C VAL A 102 1.33 11.44 -6.58
N GLY A 103 0.09 11.09 -6.31
CA GLY A 103 -1.04 12.02 -6.24
C GLY A 103 -1.00 12.93 -5.01
N ASP A 104 -2.08 13.64 -4.78
CA ASP A 104 -2.25 14.55 -3.64
C ASP A 104 -2.56 13.81 -2.34
N GLY A 105 -2.12 14.31 -1.20
CA GLY A 105 -2.48 13.80 0.12
C GLY A 105 -1.95 12.41 0.46
N CYS A 106 -0.88 11.96 -0.19
CA CYS A 106 -0.29 10.64 0.07
C CYS A 106 0.62 10.64 1.29
N VAL A 107 0.64 9.50 1.98
CA VAL A 107 1.47 9.26 3.18
C VAL A 107 2.34 8.04 2.98
N LEU A 108 3.64 8.18 3.21
CA LEU A 108 4.60 7.09 3.21
C LEU A 108 5.27 6.96 4.58
N PHE A 109 5.54 5.72 4.98
CA PHE A 109 6.30 5.43 6.20
C PHE A 109 7.72 4.97 5.87
N GLN A 110 8.56 4.83 6.91
CA GLN A 110 9.95 4.38 6.78
C GLN A 110 10.08 3.09 5.98
N GLY A 111 11.18 2.96 5.24
CA GLY A 111 11.53 1.76 4.48
C GLY A 111 10.67 1.48 3.25
N VAL A 112 9.73 2.37 2.90
CA VAL A 112 8.92 2.23 1.68
C VAL A 112 9.79 2.35 0.44
N THR A 113 9.52 1.50 -0.56
CA THR A 113 10.16 1.59 -1.87
C THR A 113 9.12 1.71 -2.98
N LEU A 114 9.17 2.80 -3.74
CA LEU A 114 8.47 2.97 -5.01
C LEU A 114 9.46 2.74 -6.14
N GLY A 115 9.66 1.46 -6.53
CA GLY A 115 10.77 0.99 -7.34
C GLY A 115 10.38 0.46 -8.71
N GLY A 116 11.38 0.27 -9.59
CA GLY A 116 11.25 -0.44 -10.86
C GLY A 116 11.55 -1.94 -10.69
N THR A 117 11.21 -2.76 -11.68
CA THR A 117 11.38 -4.22 -11.66
C THR A 117 12.39 -4.75 -12.65
N GLY A 118 13.06 -3.91 -13.45
CA GLY A 118 13.94 -4.41 -14.49
C GLY A 118 14.85 -3.36 -15.09
N LYS A 119 15.39 -3.68 -16.26
CA LYS A 119 16.30 -2.81 -17.05
C LYS A 119 15.54 -1.94 -18.07
N GLU A 120 14.22 -1.83 -17.93
CA GLU A 120 13.38 -1.10 -18.86
C GLU A 120 13.70 0.41 -18.82
N THR A 121 13.68 1.03 -19.98
CA THR A 121 13.77 2.47 -20.16
C THR A 121 12.36 3.06 -20.18
N GLY A 122 12.20 4.33 -19.75
CA GLY A 122 10.90 4.99 -19.71
C GLY A 122 10.15 4.78 -18.40
N LYS A 123 8.82 4.69 -18.45
CA LYS A 123 7.96 4.51 -17.27
C LYS A 123 8.11 3.10 -16.69
N ARG A 124 8.78 3.00 -15.53
CA ARG A 124 9.11 1.73 -14.86
C ARG A 124 8.84 1.73 -13.35
N HIS A 125 8.40 2.87 -12.80
CA HIS A 125 8.06 3.02 -11.39
C HIS A 125 6.56 3.23 -11.23
N PRO A 126 5.99 2.97 -10.04
CA PRO A 126 4.55 3.03 -9.85
C PRO A 126 3.95 4.43 -9.99
N THR A 127 2.65 4.44 -10.24
CA THR A 127 1.78 5.61 -10.14
C THR A 127 0.83 5.40 -8.97
N LEU A 128 0.85 6.30 -7.99
CA LEU A 128 -0.08 6.35 -6.87
C LEU A 128 -1.13 7.44 -7.15
N GLY A 129 -2.39 7.11 -6.95
CA GLY A 129 -3.50 8.07 -6.93
C GLY A 129 -3.46 8.99 -5.72
N ASN A 130 -4.59 9.60 -5.39
CA ASN A 130 -4.72 10.52 -4.27
C ASN A 130 -5.03 9.78 -2.96
N ASN A 131 -4.61 10.36 -1.84
CA ASN A 131 -4.87 9.83 -0.49
C ASN A 131 -4.41 8.37 -0.30
N VAL A 132 -3.30 7.99 -0.94
CA VAL A 132 -2.73 6.64 -0.79
C VAL A 132 -1.82 6.62 0.43
N MET A 133 -2.03 5.61 1.29
CA MET A 133 -1.15 5.34 2.41
C MET A 133 -0.30 4.09 2.12
N VAL A 134 1.02 4.22 2.27
CA VAL A 134 1.97 3.10 2.14
C VAL A 134 2.69 2.90 3.45
N SER A 135 2.34 1.83 4.16
CA SER A 135 2.85 1.55 5.50
C SER A 135 4.31 1.10 5.51
N ALA A 136 4.88 1.05 6.71
CA ALA A 136 6.29 0.78 6.97
C ALA A 136 6.82 -0.45 6.22
N GLY A 137 7.95 -0.28 5.54
CA GLY A 137 8.67 -1.35 4.84
C GLY A 137 8.00 -1.89 3.58
N ALA A 138 6.81 -1.41 3.19
CA ALA A 138 6.14 -1.89 2.00
C ALA A 138 6.90 -1.56 0.70
N LYS A 139 6.80 -2.44 -0.30
CA LYS A 139 7.44 -2.31 -1.61
C LYS A 139 6.38 -2.28 -2.69
N VAL A 140 6.36 -1.23 -3.49
CA VAL A 140 5.49 -1.09 -4.67
C VAL A 140 6.39 -1.05 -5.89
N LEU A 141 6.34 -2.10 -6.71
CA LEU A 141 7.36 -2.34 -7.71
C LEU A 141 6.77 -2.47 -9.11
N GLY A 142 7.38 -1.79 -10.06
CA GLY A 142 7.03 -1.85 -11.47
C GLY A 142 6.18 -0.69 -11.94
N ASN A 143 5.86 -0.70 -13.23
CA ASN A 143 4.95 0.27 -13.84
C ASN A 143 3.50 -0.14 -13.56
N ILE A 144 3.08 -0.03 -12.32
CA ILE A 144 1.73 -0.37 -11.84
C ILE A 144 1.00 0.86 -11.34
N THR A 145 -0.33 0.79 -11.32
CA THR A 145 -1.20 1.87 -10.86
C THR A 145 -1.88 1.47 -9.56
N ILE A 146 -1.73 2.31 -8.55
CA ILE A 146 -2.44 2.23 -7.27
C ILE A 146 -3.53 3.30 -7.30
N GLY A 147 -4.79 2.88 -7.18
CA GLY A 147 -5.94 3.79 -7.22
C GLY A 147 -6.02 4.75 -6.03
N ASP A 148 -6.99 5.66 -6.07
CA ASP A 148 -7.23 6.61 -4.98
C ASP A 148 -7.68 5.90 -3.69
N ASN A 149 -7.36 6.48 -2.53
CA ASN A 149 -7.75 6.00 -1.21
C ASN A 149 -7.28 4.57 -0.90
N VAL A 150 -6.22 4.09 -1.55
CA VAL A 150 -5.65 2.76 -1.30
C VAL A 150 -4.76 2.78 -0.06
N LYS A 151 -4.88 1.73 0.73
CA LYS A 151 -4.06 1.46 1.89
C LYS A 151 -3.19 0.23 1.65
N ILE A 152 -1.87 0.37 1.75
CA ILE A 152 -0.93 -0.72 1.61
C ILE A 152 -0.36 -1.04 2.99
N GLY A 153 -0.61 -2.25 3.48
CA GLY A 153 -0.17 -2.72 4.80
C GLY A 153 1.34 -2.83 4.92
N ALA A 154 1.82 -2.80 6.16
CA ALA A 154 3.24 -2.89 6.45
C ALA A 154 3.88 -4.17 5.87
N GLN A 155 5.14 -4.07 5.39
CA GLN A 155 5.92 -5.15 4.79
C GLN A 155 5.28 -5.82 3.56
N SER A 156 4.22 -5.23 2.98
CA SER A 156 3.58 -5.78 1.77
C SER A 156 4.43 -5.56 0.52
N VAL A 157 4.36 -6.49 -0.44
CA VAL A 157 5.03 -6.39 -1.73
C VAL A 157 4.00 -6.35 -2.85
N VAL A 158 3.74 -5.17 -3.41
CA VAL A 158 2.72 -4.95 -4.44
C VAL A 158 3.35 -4.97 -5.82
N LEU A 159 2.88 -5.88 -6.67
CA LEU A 159 3.43 -6.16 -8.01
C LEU A 159 2.37 -6.03 -9.12
N LYS A 160 1.14 -5.66 -8.78
CA LYS A 160 0.02 -5.55 -9.73
C LYS A 160 -0.79 -4.29 -9.42
N ASP A 161 -1.57 -3.85 -10.40
CA ASP A 161 -2.50 -2.74 -10.24
C ASP A 161 -3.49 -2.99 -9.09
N VAL A 162 -3.81 -1.93 -8.38
CA VAL A 162 -4.74 -1.96 -7.24
C VAL A 162 -5.89 -0.99 -7.53
N PRO A 163 -7.15 -1.47 -7.53
CA PRO A 163 -8.30 -0.60 -7.72
C PRO A 163 -8.46 0.39 -6.55
N PRO A 164 -9.14 1.53 -6.75
CA PRO A 164 -9.35 2.50 -5.68
C PRO A 164 -10.13 1.91 -4.50
N ASP A 165 -10.08 2.59 -3.36
CA ASP A 165 -10.79 2.25 -2.11
C ASP A 165 -10.50 0.83 -1.59
N SER A 166 -9.28 0.34 -1.84
CA SER A 166 -8.84 -1.02 -1.51
C SER A 166 -7.73 -1.02 -0.46
N THR A 167 -7.67 -2.12 0.30
CA THR A 167 -6.54 -2.43 1.17
C THR A 167 -5.75 -3.60 0.59
N VAL A 168 -4.41 -3.49 0.60
CA VAL A 168 -3.49 -4.54 0.12
C VAL A 168 -2.59 -4.99 1.26
N VAL A 169 -2.46 -6.30 1.46
CA VAL A 169 -1.56 -6.88 2.47
C VAL A 169 -0.83 -8.11 1.94
N GLY A 170 0.31 -8.42 2.53
CA GLY A 170 1.06 -9.67 2.32
C GLY A 170 2.15 -9.64 1.24
N VAL A 171 2.83 -10.79 1.08
CA VAL A 171 3.92 -11.02 0.13
C VAL A 171 3.65 -12.34 -0.60
N PRO A 172 3.27 -12.29 -1.89
CA PRO A 172 2.89 -11.12 -2.68
C PRO A 172 1.60 -10.45 -2.18
N GLY A 173 1.49 -9.12 -2.36
CA GLY A 173 0.35 -8.34 -1.92
C GLY A 173 -0.96 -8.79 -2.56
N ARG A 174 -1.98 -8.99 -1.75
CA ARG A 174 -3.34 -9.33 -2.17
C ARG A 174 -4.29 -8.20 -1.81
N VAL A 175 -5.18 -7.87 -2.74
CA VAL A 175 -6.23 -6.88 -2.49
C VAL A 175 -7.25 -7.48 -1.56
N VAL A 176 -7.52 -6.78 -0.45
CA VAL A 176 -8.59 -7.09 0.49
C VAL A 176 -9.57 -5.94 0.46
N ILE A 177 -10.78 -6.16 -0.06
CA ILE A 177 -11.79 -5.11 -0.20
C ILE A 177 -12.40 -4.83 1.18
N HIS A 178 -12.28 -3.59 1.65
CA HIS A 178 -12.98 -3.14 2.85
C HIS A 178 -14.46 -2.88 2.54
N LYS A 179 -15.35 -3.74 3.07
CA LYS A 179 -16.79 -3.48 3.00
C LYS A 179 -17.16 -2.29 3.90
N GLY A 180 -17.48 -1.13 3.29
CA GLY A 180 -18.48 -0.24 3.80
C GLY A 180 -18.10 0.84 4.81
N LYS A 181 -16.84 1.20 5.08
CA LYS A 181 -16.54 2.45 5.79
C LYS A 181 -16.24 3.55 4.78
N LYS A 182 -17.11 4.55 4.71
CA LYS A 182 -16.79 5.83 4.05
C LYS A 182 -15.49 6.34 4.67
N VAL A 183 -14.47 6.54 3.82
CA VAL A 183 -13.24 7.22 4.22
C VAL A 183 -13.64 8.62 4.71
N THR A 184 -13.45 8.87 5.99
CA THR A 184 -13.55 10.22 6.57
C THR A 184 -12.49 11.09 5.91
N LYS A 185 -12.73 12.40 5.82
CA LYS A 185 -11.79 13.37 5.22
C LYS A 185 -10.37 13.13 5.75
N GLY A 186 -9.45 12.70 4.87
CA GLY A 186 -8.05 12.45 5.17
C GLY A 186 -7.60 11.01 4.87
N VAL A 187 -6.29 10.75 5.03
CA VAL A 187 -5.71 9.41 4.91
C VAL A 187 -6.01 8.62 6.19
N ASP A 188 -6.50 7.38 6.03
CA ASP A 188 -6.65 6.46 7.15
C ASP A 188 -5.29 5.88 7.55
N LEU A 189 -4.81 6.20 8.74
CA LEU A 189 -3.51 5.78 9.28
C LEU A 189 -3.58 4.48 10.11
N ASP A 190 -4.72 3.81 10.20
CA ASP A 190 -4.81 2.53 10.90
C ASP A 190 -3.98 1.45 10.18
N GLN A 191 -2.91 1.00 10.84
CA GLN A 191 -1.99 -0.04 10.34
C GLN A 191 -2.14 -1.37 11.11
N VAL A 192 -3.05 -1.43 12.09
CA VAL A 192 -3.18 -2.58 13.01
C VAL A 192 -4.35 -3.46 12.61
N ASN A 193 -5.52 -2.87 12.33
CA ASN A 193 -6.75 -3.61 12.03
C ASN A 193 -6.87 -3.93 10.53
N LEU A 194 -5.82 -4.56 9.97
CA LEU A 194 -5.82 -5.00 8.58
C LEU A 194 -6.30 -6.44 8.49
N PRO A 195 -7.21 -6.80 7.54
CA PRO A 195 -7.63 -8.18 7.34
C PRO A 195 -6.45 -9.04 6.90
N ASP A 196 -6.35 -10.26 7.44
CA ASP A 196 -5.33 -11.23 7.07
C ASP A 196 -5.93 -12.28 6.11
N PRO A 197 -5.63 -12.21 4.79
CA PRO A 197 -6.19 -13.13 3.81
C PRO A 197 -5.71 -14.58 3.99
N ILE A 198 -4.58 -14.79 4.67
CA ILE A 198 -4.04 -16.13 4.93
C ILE A 198 -4.83 -16.76 6.08
N MET A 199 -5.05 -16.02 7.16
CA MET A 199 -5.86 -16.50 8.28
C MET A 199 -7.30 -16.80 7.86
N GLU A 200 -7.93 -15.89 7.09
CA GLU A 200 -9.28 -16.13 6.55
C GLU A 200 -9.36 -17.43 5.72
N ARG A 201 -8.34 -17.70 4.89
CA ARG A 201 -8.28 -18.92 4.09
C ARG A 201 -8.01 -20.15 4.92
N LEU A 202 -7.16 -20.05 5.95
CA LEU A 202 -6.90 -21.16 6.89
C LEU A 202 -8.16 -21.52 7.68
N GLU A 203 -8.90 -20.53 8.18
CA GLU A 203 -10.18 -20.77 8.86
C GLU A 203 -11.23 -21.40 7.93
N ALA A 204 -11.28 -20.97 6.67
CA ALA A 204 -12.17 -21.57 5.68
C ALA A 204 -11.80 -23.05 5.42
N LEU A 205 -10.51 -23.34 5.22
CA LEU A 205 -10.01 -24.71 5.03
C LEU A 205 -10.27 -25.57 6.29
N GLN A 206 -10.09 -25.04 7.48
CA GLN A 206 -10.37 -25.75 8.72
C GLN A 206 -11.86 -26.14 8.80
N LYS A 207 -12.77 -25.23 8.45
CA LYS A 207 -14.21 -25.52 8.37
C LYS A 207 -14.54 -26.60 7.34
N GLU A 208 -13.88 -26.57 6.17
CA GLU A 208 -14.03 -27.62 5.15
C GLU A 208 -13.56 -28.97 5.70
N ILE A 209 -12.41 -29.02 6.37
CA ILE A 209 -11.86 -30.24 7.00
C ILE A 209 -12.79 -30.77 8.10
N ASP A 210 -13.30 -29.88 8.95
CA ASP A 210 -14.18 -30.23 10.05
C ASP A 210 -15.57 -30.81 9.56
N ALA A 211 -15.97 -30.41 8.35
CA ALA A 211 -17.19 -30.89 7.72
C ALA A 211 -17.04 -32.29 7.05
N LEU A 212 -15.83 -32.69 6.65
CA LEU A 212 -15.55 -33.95 5.94
C LEU A 212 -16.03 -35.20 6.68
N PRO A 213 -15.84 -35.36 8.02
CA PRO A 213 -16.32 -36.54 8.73
C PRO A 213 -17.83 -36.70 8.63
N CYS A 214 -18.59 -35.62 8.73
CA CYS A 214 -20.04 -35.62 8.63
C CYS A 214 -20.54 -36.00 7.23
N GLU A 215 -19.86 -35.52 6.16
CA GLU A 215 -20.19 -35.92 4.79
C GLU A 215 -19.85 -37.37 4.52
N PHE A 216 -18.71 -37.84 5.01
CA PHE A 216 -18.30 -39.25 4.87
C PHE A 216 -19.29 -40.20 5.59
N GLU A 217 -19.75 -39.89 6.80
CA GLU A 217 -20.76 -40.67 7.51
C GLU A 217 -22.09 -40.69 6.76
N LYS A 218 -22.53 -39.60 6.14
CA LYS A 218 -23.73 -39.54 5.31
C LYS A 218 -23.63 -40.46 4.09
N HIS A 219 -22.45 -40.44 3.43
CA HIS A 219 -22.21 -41.33 2.30
C HIS A 219 -22.21 -42.81 2.69
N LEU A 220 -21.56 -43.17 3.81
CA LEU A 220 -21.57 -44.56 4.32
C LEU A 220 -22.98 -45.05 4.66
N LYS A 221 -23.79 -44.20 5.31
CA LYS A 221 -25.20 -44.56 5.61
C LYS A 221 -26.01 -44.74 4.32
N ALA A 222 -25.85 -43.84 3.35
CA ALA A 222 -26.57 -43.96 2.09
C ALA A 222 -26.17 -45.23 1.28
N GLU A 223 -24.91 -45.66 1.35
CA GLU A 223 -24.51 -46.94 0.75
C GLU A 223 -25.03 -48.16 1.51
N GLN A 224 -25.02 -48.14 2.86
CA GLN A 224 -25.61 -49.18 3.68
C GLN A 224 -27.12 -49.35 3.42
N ASP A 225 -27.86 -48.24 3.34
CA ASP A 225 -29.29 -48.26 3.04
C ASP A 225 -29.60 -48.84 1.64
N LYS A 226 -28.74 -48.55 0.65
CA LYS A 226 -28.84 -49.16 -0.69
C LYS A 226 -28.60 -50.66 -0.68
N LEU A 227 -27.64 -51.15 0.09
CA LEU A 227 -27.31 -52.56 0.23
C LEU A 227 -28.40 -53.31 0.94
N VAL A 228 -28.98 -52.74 2.02
CA VAL A 228 -30.11 -53.33 2.76
C VAL A 228 -31.37 -53.38 1.89
N GLY A 229 -31.66 -52.28 1.14
CA GLY A 229 -32.79 -52.24 0.19
C GLY A 229 -32.69 -53.29 -0.91
N ALA A 230 -31.50 -53.53 -1.43
CA ALA A 230 -31.23 -54.55 -2.45
C ALA A 230 -31.38 -55.99 -1.92
N ALA A 231 -31.03 -56.20 -0.64
CA ALA A 231 -31.17 -57.52 0.00
C ALA A 231 -32.65 -57.87 0.28
N CYS A 232 -33.49 -56.89 0.60
CA CYS A 232 -34.94 -57.10 0.79
C CYS A 232 -35.68 -57.39 -0.52
N CYS A 233 -35.23 -56.88 -1.67
CA CYS A 233 -35.84 -57.17 -2.95
C CYS A 233 -35.51 -58.56 -3.51
N ASN A 234 -34.40 -59.19 -3.07
CA ASN A 234 -34.00 -60.52 -3.54
C ASN A 234 -34.57 -61.67 -2.70
N SER A 235 -35.31 -61.45 -1.58
CA SER A 235 -35.92 -62.46 -0.77
C SER A 235 -37.42 -62.75 -1.06
N GLY A 236 -37.91 -62.11 -2.15
CA GLY A 236 -39.36 -62.14 -2.51
C GLY A 236 -39.77 -63.11 -3.64
N ASP A 237 -38.84 -63.90 -4.23
CA ASP A 237 -39.21 -64.79 -5.32
C ASP A 237 -38.72 -66.22 -5.06
N GLY A 238 -39.56 -66.96 -4.38
CA GLY A 238 -39.30 -68.37 -4.06
C GLY A 238 -40.54 -69.10 -3.44
N ARG A 239 -41.66 -69.10 -4.15
CA ARG A 239 -42.73 -70.14 -3.99
C ARG A 239 -43.54 -70.17 -5.28
N GLU A 240 -43.31 -71.26 -6.04
CA GLU A 240 -44.22 -72.31 -6.44
C GLU A 240 -43.46 -73.32 -7.30
#